data_52036995db6212516844a04fe113194b
#
_entry.id   52036995db6212516844a04fe113194b
#
_cell.length_a   1.000
_cell.length_b   1.000
_cell.length_c   1.000
_cell.angle_alpha   90.00
_cell.angle_beta   90.00
_cell.angle_gamma   90.00
#
_symmetry.space_group_name_H-M   'P 1'
#
loop_
_entity.id
_entity.type
_entity.pdbx_description
1 polymer ?
#
loop_
_entity_poly.entity_id
_entity_poly.type
_entity_poly.pdbx_seq_one_letter_code
_entity_poly.pdbx_strand_id
1 'polypeptide(L)'
;MRPGEIYLARFPFGDVPGMKLRPVLLLTESIGSVPEVLVAYISSVLPAQPLPSDLIMDPATPEFQGTHLKVASAVRLHKLATIHCSSLARHLGALESAQHAIVAGKLRALLGLTVESEAPSRS
;
A
#
# COMPACT_ATOMS: atom_id res chain seq x y z
N MET A 1 11.40 -8.15 -3.45
CA MET A 1 10.03 -7.86 -3.02
C MET A 1 9.95 -7.82 -1.53
N ARG A 2 9.71 -6.64 -0.98
CA ARG A 2 9.63 -6.44 0.47
C ARG A 2 8.46 -5.54 0.82
N PRO A 3 7.88 -5.69 2.01
CA PRO A 3 6.84 -4.76 2.45
C PRO A 3 7.35 -3.32 2.41
N GLY A 4 6.51 -2.42 1.96
CA GLY A 4 6.85 -1.01 1.82
C GLY A 4 7.35 -0.62 0.45
N GLU A 5 7.68 -1.57 -0.39
CA GLU A 5 8.08 -1.25 -1.76
C GLU A 5 6.87 -0.92 -2.61
N ILE A 6 7.08 -0.06 -3.60
CA ILE A 6 6.05 0.36 -4.53
C ILE A 6 6.38 -0.16 -5.91
N TYR A 7 5.42 -0.82 -6.52
CA TYR A 7 5.57 -1.40 -7.85
C TYR A 7 4.46 -0.91 -8.75
N LEU A 8 4.71 -0.89 -10.04
CA LEU A 8 3.64 -0.86 -11.02
C LEU A 8 3.11 -2.26 -11.17
N ALA A 9 1.82 -2.44 -11.04
CA ALA A 9 1.17 -3.73 -11.17
C ALA A 9 0.17 -3.70 -12.30
N ARG A 10 0.05 -4.87 -12.95
CA ARG A 10 -0.85 -5.05 -14.07
C ARG A 10 -2.04 -5.82 -13.55
N PHE A 11 -3.19 -5.14 -13.43
CA PHE A 11 -4.32 -5.80 -12.82
C PHE A 11 -5.59 -4.96 -13.07
N PRO A 12 -6.75 -5.55 -13.13
CA PRO A 12 -7.96 -4.78 -13.36
C PRO A 12 -8.41 -4.13 -12.07
N PHE A 13 -8.38 -2.81 -12.03
CA PHE A 13 -8.81 -2.05 -10.87
C PHE A 13 -10.24 -1.56 -11.12
N GLY A 14 -11.17 -1.99 -10.28
CA GLY A 14 -12.55 -1.54 -10.36
C GLY A 14 -13.20 -1.96 -11.67
N ASP A 15 -14.00 -1.06 -12.23
CA ASP A 15 -14.76 -1.36 -13.43
C ASP A 15 -14.04 -1.04 -14.72
N VAL A 16 -12.78 -0.71 -14.67
CA VAL A 16 -12.06 -0.32 -15.87
C VAL A 16 -11.78 -1.57 -16.70
N PRO A 17 -12.24 -1.61 -17.95
CA PRO A 17 -11.96 -2.78 -18.78
C PRO A 17 -10.48 -2.86 -19.08
N GLY A 18 -9.98 -4.06 -19.11
CA GLY A 18 -8.60 -4.34 -19.45
C GLY A 18 -7.67 -4.18 -18.28
N MET A 19 -6.41 -4.40 -18.54
CA MET A 19 -5.36 -4.34 -17.54
C MET A 19 -4.59 -3.06 -17.73
N LYS A 20 -4.50 -2.26 -16.68
CA LYS A 20 -3.67 -1.06 -16.70
C LYS A 20 -2.58 -1.20 -15.67
N LEU A 21 -1.47 -0.54 -15.91
CA LEU A 21 -0.40 -0.45 -14.93
C LEU A 21 -0.75 0.63 -13.92
N ARG A 22 -0.77 0.24 -12.64
CA ARG A 22 -1.07 1.17 -11.55
C ARG A 22 -0.08 0.94 -10.43
N PRO A 23 0.31 1.98 -9.71
CA PRO A 23 1.18 1.78 -8.56
C PRO A 23 0.41 1.09 -7.44
N VAL A 24 1.11 0.19 -6.77
CA VAL A 24 0.59 -0.50 -5.59
C VAL A 24 1.68 -0.54 -4.53
N LEU A 25 1.26 -0.57 -3.28
CA LEU A 25 2.17 -0.71 -2.16
C LEU A 25 2.18 -2.17 -1.73
N LEU A 26 3.35 -2.77 -1.67
CA LEU A 26 3.48 -4.13 -1.16
C LEU A 26 3.35 -4.14 0.35
N LEU A 27 2.50 -5.00 0.85
CA LEU A 27 2.29 -5.17 2.29
C LEU A 27 2.95 -6.43 2.81
N THR A 28 3.30 -7.36 1.92
CA THR A 28 3.95 -8.61 2.32
C THR A 28 5.10 -8.92 1.37
N GLU A 29 5.89 -9.88 1.76
CA GLU A 29 6.80 -10.54 0.83
C GLU A 29 5.98 -11.56 0.04
N SER A 30 6.64 -12.24 -0.88
CA SER A 30 6.00 -13.30 -1.65
C SER A 30 5.52 -14.43 -0.72
N ILE A 31 4.30 -14.86 -0.91
CA ILE A 31 3.65 -15.86 -0.08
C ILE A 31 3.35 -17.09 -0.91
N GLY A 32 3.78 -18.24 -0.41
CA GLY A 32 3.38 -19.53 -0.97
C GLY A 32 4.20 -19.99 -2.16
N SER A 33 3.99 -21.24 -2.53
CA SER A 33 4.67 -21.83 -3.69
C SER A 33 4.09 -21.30 -5.00
N VAL A 34 2.81 -20.91 -5.00
CA VAL A 34 2.26 -20.10 -6.07
C VAL A 34 2.45 -18.68 -5.56
N PRO A 35 3.44 -17.96 -6.06
CA PRO A 35 3.88 -16.73 -5.38
C PRO A 35 2.87 -15.61 -5.53
N GLU A 36 2.31 -15.21 -4.42
CA GLU A 36 1.34 -14.11 -4.34
C GLU A 36 1.81 -13.07 -3.35
N VAL A 37 1.28 -11.88 -3.48
CA VAL A 37 1.64 -10.77 -2.59
C VAL A 37 0.37 -9.96 -2.30
N LEU A 38 0.26 -9.49 -1.05
CA LEU A 38 -0.84 -8.61 -0.67
C LEU A 38 -0.42 -7.17 -0.92
N VAL A 39 -1.26 -6.43 -1.60
CA VAL A 39 -0.95 -5.05 -1.97
C VAL A 39 -2.10 -4.12 -1.63
N ALA A 40 -1.77 -2.83 -1.46
CA ALA A 40 -2.75 -1.77 -1.32
C ALA A 40 -2.71 -0.90 -2.57
N TYR A 41 -3.88 -0.46 -2.99
CA TYR A 41 -4.01 0.39 -4.17
C TYR A 41 -3.50 1.80 -3.89
N ILE A 42 -2.80 2.39 -4.85
CA ILE A 42 -2.34 3.78 -4.79
C ILE A 42 -3.06 4.54 -5.89
N SER A 43 -3.79 5.57 -5.51
CA SER A 43 -4.59 6.37 -6.44
C SER A 43 -3.96 7.73 -6.66
N SER A 44 -3.89 8.17 -7.92
CA SER A 44 -3.47 9.53 -8.21
C SER A 44 -4.63 10.52 -8.10
N VAL A 45 -5.84 10.02 -7.89
CA VAL A 45 -7.00 10.88 -7.64
C VAL A 45 -7.16 10.96 -6.13
N LEU A 46 -6.87 12.12 -5.57
CA LEU A 46 -6.94 12.28 -4.13
C LEU A 46 -8.39 12.32 -3.66
N PRO A 47 -8.70 11.65 -2.56
CA PRO A 47 -10.07 11.71 -2.04
C PRO A 47 -10.38 13.10 -1.52
N ALA A 48 -11.60 13.57 -1.74
CA ALA A 48 -12.03 14.87 -1.26
C ALA A 48 -11.97 14.90 0.27
N GLN A 49 -12.29 13.80 0.92
CA GLN A 49 -12.20 13.67 2.36
C GLN A 49 -11.44 12.39 2.66
N PRO A 50 -10.14 12.49 2.97
CA PRO A 50 -9.36 11.31 3.27
C PRO A 50 -9.91 10.54 4.45
N LEU A 51 -9.89 9.22 4.32
CA LEU A 51 -10.29 8.33 5.40
C LEU A 51 -9.11 8.07 6.33
N PRO A 52 -9.36 7.61 7.55
CA PRO A 52 -8.25 7.28 8.46
C PRO A 52 -7.29 6.24 7.87
N SER A 53 -7.77 5.40 6.94
CA SER A 53 -6.96 4.39 6.30
C SER A 53 -6.21 4.90 5.07
N ASP A 54 -6.36 6.18 4.71
CA ASP A 54 -5.61 6.74 3.59
C ASP A 54 -4.31 7.34 4.07
N LEU A 55 -3.25 7.16 3.29
CA LEU A 55 -1.99 7.85 3.52
C LEU A 55 -1.71 8.71 2.30
N ILE A 56 -1.70 10.03 2.50
CA ILE A 56 -1.46 10.97 1.40
C ILE A 56 0.04 11.11 1.20
N MET A 57 0.50 10.88 -0.02
CA MET A 57 1.90 11.06 -0.41
C MET A 57 1.99 12.42 -1.09
N ASP A 58 2.58 13.39 -0.38
CA ASP A 58 2.63 14.78 -0.81
C ASP A 58 3.98 15.10 -1.43
N PRO A 59 4.03 15.55 -2.69
CA PRO A 59 5.30 15.89 -3.35
C PRO A 59 6.12 16.95 -2.63
N ALA A 60 5.49 17.75 -1.76
CA ALA A 60 6.21 18.75 -1.01
C ALA A 60 7.04 18.16 0.13
N THR A 61 6.87 16.89 0.46
CA THR A 61 7.60 16.26 1.55
C THR A 61 8.85 15.55 1.02
N PRO A 62 9.92 15.48 1.82
CA PRO A 62 11.15 14.83 1.36
C PRO A 62 10.97 13.34 1.08
N GLU A 63 10.12 12.67 1.83
CA GLU A 63 9.95 11.23 1.68
C GLU A 63 9.24 10.86 0.39
N PHE A 64 8.63 11.82 -0.29
CA PHE A 64 7.94 11.54 -1.55
C PHE A 64 8.90 11.07 -2.63
N GLN A 65 10.13 11.60 -2.63
CA GLN A 65 11.07 11.29 -3.69
C GLN A 65 11.41 9.82 -3.78
N GLY A 66 11.56 9.16 -2.66
CA GLY A 66 11.91 7.74 -2.63
C GLY A 66 10.83 6.84 -3.18
N THR A 67 9.62 7.33 -3.32
CA THR A 67 8.52 6.53 -3.87
C THR A 67 8.55 6.47 -5.38
N HIS A 68 9.18 7.44 -6.02
CA HIS A 68 9.20 7.62 -7.47
C HIS A 68 7.80 7.73 -8.08
N LEU A 69 6.81 8.12 -7.27
CA LEU A 69 5.50 8.47 -7.80
C LEU A 69 5.61 9.80 -8.53
N LYS A 70 4.79 10.00 -9.55
CA LYS A 70 4.89 11.20 -10.38
C LYS A 70 4.07 12.36 -9.86
N VAL A 71 3.00 12.07 -9.15
CA VAL A 71 2.06 13.09 -8.67
C VAL A 71 1.63 12.75 -7.27
N ALA A 72 1.04 13.73 -6.59
CA ALA A 72 0.44 13.49 -5.28
C ALA A 72 -0.51 12.29 -5.39
N SER A 73 -0.44 11.40 -4.44
CA SER A 73 -1.18 10.15 -4.50
C SER A 73 -1.67 9.76 -3.11
N ALA A 74 -2.68 8.91 -3.08
CA ALA A 74 -3.20 8.39 -1.83
C ALA A 74 -3.02 6.87 -1.82
N VAL A 75 -2.35 6.37 -0.79
CA VAL A 75 -2.29 4.94 -0.54
C VAL A 75 -3.58 4.58 0.19
N ARG A 76 -4.44 3.79 -0.46
CA ARG A 76 -5.76 3.47 0.05
C ARG A 76 -5.72 2.12 0.75
N LEU A 77 -5.42 2.14 2.05
CA LEU A 77 -5.19 0.90 2.78
C LEU A 77 -6.44 0.04 2.98
N HIS A 78 -7.61 0.60 2.70
CA HIS A 78 -8.83 -0.22 2.72
C HIS A 78 -9.09 -0.90 1.37
N LYS A 79 -8.28 -0.61 0.36
CA LYS A 79 -8.41 -1.25 -0.95
C LYS A 79 -7.26 -2.21 -1.13
N LEU A 80 -7.42 -3.40 -0.59
CA LEU A 80 -6.40 -4.42 -0.58
C LEU A 80 -6.72 -5.50 -1.60
N ALA A 81 -5.68 -6.10 -2.15
CA ALA A 81 -5.85 -7.22 -3.07
C ALA A 81 -4.66 -8.14 -2.94
N THR A 82 -4.91 -9.44 -3.14
CA THR A 82 -3.85 -10.41 -3.28
C THR A 82 -3.67 -10.66 -4.77
N ILE A 83 -2.47 -10.46 -5.26
CA ILE A 83 -2.19 -10.65 -6.67
C ILE A 83 -1.00 -11.59 -6.84
N HIS A 84 -0.93 -12.24 -8.00
CA HIS A 84 0.20 -13.08 -8.34
C HIS A 84 1.43 -12.19 -8.55
N CYS A 85 2.59 -12.61 -8.10
CA CYS A 85 3.80 -11.80 -8.25
C CYS A 85 4.12 -11.47 -9.70
N SER A 86 3.69 -12.30 -10.65
CA SER A 86 3.88 -12.02 -12.07
C SER A 86 3.12 -10.78 -12.55
N SER A 87 2.16 -10.31 -11.77
CA SER A 87 1.45 -9.07 -12.10
C SER A 87 2.25 -7.83 -11.75
N LEU A 88 3.33 -7.97 -10.99
CA LEU A 88 4.21 -6.85 -10.68
C LEU A 88 5.11 -6.61 -11.88
N ALA A 89 4.93 -5.48 -12.55
CA ALA A 89 5.63 -5.20 -13.80
C ALA A 89 6.96 -4.51 -13.58
N ARG A 90 7.05 -3.62 -12.62
CA ARG A 90 8.27 -2.84 -12.43
C ARG A 90 8.33 -2.24 -11.03
N HIS A 91 9.49 -2.31 -10.42
CA HIS A 91 9.76 -1.65 -9.14
C HIS A 91 9.85 -0.15 -9.36
N LEU A 92 9.18 0.63 -8.55
CA LEU A 92 9.26 2.10 -8.61
C LEU A 92 10.11 2.65 -7.49
N GLY A 93 9.81 2.32 -6.27
CA GLY A 93 10.48 2.89 -5.12
C GLY A 93 9.99 2.24 -3.84
N ALA A 94 10.08 2.97 -2.74
CA ALA A 94 9.70 2.44 -1.44
C ALA A 94 9.31 3.57 -0.49
N LEU A 95 8.54 3.24 0.53
CA LEU A 95 8.28 4.13 1.64
C LEU A 95 9.51 4.17 2.55
N GLU A 96 9.75 5.30 3.17
CA GLU A 96 10.74 5.37 4.23
C GLU A 96 10.20 4.74 5.50
N SER A 97 11.10 4.41 6.42
CA SER A 97 10.72 3.69 7.63
C SER A 97 9.64 4.39 8.44
N ALA A 98 9.69 5.71 8.52
CA ALA A 98 8.68 6.46 9.27
C ALA A 98 7.30 6.29 8.66
N GLN A 99 7.20 6.27 7.34
CA GLN A 99 5.92 6.09 6.68
C GLN A 99 5.45 4.66 6.71
N HIS A 100 6.39 3.73 6.65
CA HIS A 100 6.05 2.34 6.81
C HIS A 100 5.43 2.09 8.19
N ALA A 101 5.95 2.75 9.23
CA ALA A 101 5.38 2.66 10.58
C ALA A 101 3.97 3.24 10.63
N ILE A 102 3.73 4.33 9.91
CA ILE A 102 2.40 4.93 9.85
C ILE A 102 1.42 3.97 9.17
N VAL A 103 1.85 3.34 8.09
CA VAL A 103 1.03 2.34 7.40
C VAL A 103 0.68 1.19 8.33
N ALA A 104 1.66 0.69 9.09
CA ALA A 104 1.41 -0.39 10.03
C ALA A 104 0.37 0.01 11.08
N GLY A 105 0.45 1.21 11.60
CA GLY A 105 -0.52 1.71 12.56
C GLY A 105 -1.91 1.83 11.96
N LYS A 106 -2.00 2.35 10.74
CA LYS A 106 -3.29 2.48 10.06
C LYS A 106 -3.92 1.11 9.77
N LEU A 107 -3.09 0.13 9.40
CA LEU A 107 -3.61 -1.21 9.16
C LEU A 107 -4.10 -1.87 10.45
N ARG A 108 -3.38 -1.69 11.55
CA ARG A 108 -3.85 -2.22 12.83
C ARG A 108 -5.21 -1.65 13.18
N ALA A 109 -5.38 -0.35 13.01
CA ALA A 109 -6.64 0.32 13.30
C ALA A 109 -7.74 -0.16 12.36
N LEU A 110 -7.44 -0.27 11.07
CA LEU A 110 -8.42 -0.68 10.08
C LEU A 110 -8.90 -2.11 10.33
N LEU A 111 -7.98 -2.99 10.70
CA LEU A 111 -8.28 -4.40 10.88
C LEU A 111 -8.72 -4.73 12.31
N GLY A 112 -8.77 -3.74 13.19
CA GLY A 112 -9.18 -3.95 14.56
C GLY A 112 -8.17 -4.70 15.39
N LEU A 113 -6.89 -4.63 15.03
CA LEU A 113 -5.84 -5.34 15.77
C LEU A 113 -5.28 -4.44 16.85
N THR A 114 -5.04 -5.02 18.02
CA THR A 114 -4.46 -4.23 19.11
C THR A 114 -2.98 -4.46 19.17
N VAL A 115 -2.29 -3.50 19.74
CA VAL A 115 -0.87 -3.65 19.99
C VAL A 115 -0.71 -4.51 21.22
N GLU A 116 0.12 -5.55 21.08
CA GLU A 116 0.27 -6.52 22.11
C GLU A 116 0.63 -5.95 23.45
N SER A 117 1.54 -5.02 23.49
CA SER A 117 2.01 -4.47 24.73
C SER A 117 0.94 -3.71 25.47
N GLU A 118 -0.13 -3.39 24.81
CA GLU A 118 -1.15 -2.67 25.44
C GLU A 118 -2.29 -3.50 25.84
N ALA A 119 -2.24 -4.72 25.61
CA ALA A 119 -3.33 -5.57 25.87
C ALA A 119 -3.16 -6.24 27.15
N PRO A 120 -3.42 -5.75 28.19
CA PRO A 120 -3.17 -6.29 29.38
C PRO A 120 -4.17 -7.23 29.52
N SER A 121 -4.29 -7.87 29.42
CA SER A 121 -4.95 -8.76 29.66
C SER A 121 -6.23 -8.66 29.86
N ARG A 122 -6.84 -8.66 29.69
CA ARG A 122 -7.87 -8.70 29.76
C ARG A 122 -8.31 -9.62 29.94
N SER A 123 -8.51 -10.03 30.10
CA SER A 123 -8.90 -10.96 30.32
C SER A 123 -9.64 -11.32 30.41
#